data_9abbe4643ffea0e71915d7ccfb816ae3
#
_entry.id   9abbe4643ffea0e71915d7ccfb816ae3
#
_cell.length_a   1.000
_cell.length_b   1.000
_cell.length_c   1.000
_cell.angle_alpha   90.00
_cell.angle_beta   90.00
_cell.angle_gamma   90.00
#
_symmetry.space_group_name_H-M   'P 1'
#
loop_
_entity.id
_entity.type
_entity.pdbx_description
1 polymer ?
#
loop_
_entity_poly.entity_id
_entity_poly.type
_entity_poly.pdbx_seq_one_letter_code
_entity_poly.pdbx_strand_id
1 'polypeptide(L)'
;MSISKDNKTNNGYSQISIGLASPEEILAQSSGEVLKPETINYRTYKPERDGLFCERIFGPVKDYECHCGKYKRIRYKGIVCDRCGVEVTEKKVRRERMGHISLVVPVVHIWYFRSLPSKIGYLLGIPSKKLEAIIYYERYVCLLYTSPSPRDS
;
A
#
# COMPACT_ATOMS: atom_id res chain seq x y z
N MET A 1 6.98 7.01 -5.00
CA MET A 1 8.31 7.20 -5.61
C MET A 1 8.27 6.53 -6.97
N SER A 2 7.91 7.31 -7.98
CA SER A 2 7.83 6.83 -9.37
C SER A 2 9.23 6.89 -9.98
N ILE A 3 9.91 5.75 -10.08
CA ILE A 3 11.17 5.65 -10.81
C ILE A 3 10.82 5.16 -12.22
N SER A 4 10.78 6.09 -13.15
CA SER A 4 10.71 5.79 -14.56
C SER A 4 11.96 5.02 -14.97
N LYS A 5 11.80 3.80 -15.51
CA LYS A 5 12.90 3.00 -16.07
C LYS A 5 13.20 3.47 -17.49
N ASP A 6 13.87 4.57 -17.65
CA ASP A 6 14.43 4.97 -18.93
C ASP A 6 15.95 4.94 -18.92
N ASN A 7 16.43 4.14 -19.84
CA ASN A 7 17.77 3.93 -20.36
C ASN A 7 18.91 4.87 -19.96
N LYS A 8 20.01 4.18 -19.60
CA LYS A 8 21.40 4.62 -19.56
C LYS A 8 21.75 5.81 -20.48
N THR A 9 21.54 6.99 -19.97
CA THR A 9 22.34 8.16 -20.26
C THR A 9 22.66 8.79 -18.91
N ASN A 10 23.91 9.18 -18.69
CA ASN A 10 24.39 9.88 -17.49
C ASN A 10 23.70 11.26 -17.36
N ASN A 11 22.40 11.27 -17.21
CA ASN A 11 21.65 12.47 -16.89
C ASN A 11 21.66 12.63 -15.38
N GLY A 12 22.60 13.39 -14.88
CA GLY A 12 22.55 13.87 -13.51
C GLY A 12 21.23 14.60 -13.31
N TYR A 13 20.43 14.17 -12.33
CA TYR A 13 19.19 14.84 -11.99
C TYR A 13 19.51 16.25 -11.47
N SER A 14 18.92 17.27 -12.05
CA SER A 14 19.04 18.66 -11.58
C SER A 14 18.13 18.93 -10.38
N GLN A 15 17.05 18.17 -10.25
CA GLN A 15 16.05 18.34 -9.19
C GLN A 15 15.33 17.02 -8.90
N ILE A 16 15.05 16.78 -7.63
CA ILE A 16 14.20 15.68 -7.16
C ILE A 16 13.05 16.29 -6.38
N SER A 17 11.81 15.91 -6.72
CA SER A 17 10.62 16.28 -5.97
C SER A 17 9.96 15.06 -5.34
N ILE A 18 9.39 15.23 -4.15
CA ILE A 18 8.63 14.20 -3.45
C ILE A 18 7.20 14.70 -3.33
N GLY A 19 6.27 13.92 -3.85
CA GLY A 19 4.85 14.20 -3.81
C GLY A 19 4.04 13.00 -3.29
N LEU A 20 2.75 13.22 -3.10
CA LEU A 20 1.80 12.15 -2.80
C LEU A 20 1.38 11.48 -4.11
N ALA A 21 1.36 10.14 -4.11
CA ALA A 21 0.77 9.38 -5.20
C ALA A 21 -0.75 9.35 -5.05
N SER A 22 -1.47 9.51 -6.15
CA SER A 22 -2.92 9.33 -6.16
C SER A 22 -3.30 7.84 -6.03
N PRO A 23 -4.54 7.51 -5.59
CA PRO A 23 -5.01 6.14 -5.57
C PRO A 23 -4.91 5.45 -6.94
N GLU A 24 -5.18 6.18 -8.02
CA GLU A 24 -5.11 5.70 -9.40
C GLU A 24 -3.67 5.34 -9.80
N GLU A 25 -2.70 6.17 -9.42
CA GLU A 25 -1.28 5.87 -9.64
C GLU A 25 -0.82 4.63 -8.87
N ILE A 26 -1.27 4.47 -7.63
CA ILE A 26 -0.97 3.27 -6.82
C ILE A 26 -1.55 2.03 -7.48
N LEU A 27 -2.81 2.07 -7.94
CA LEU A 27 -3.45 0.96 -8.63
C LEU A 27 -2.75 0.62 -9.97
N ALA A 28 -2.35 1.63 -10.73
CA ALA A 28 -1.63 1.43 -12.00
C ALA A 28 -0.27 0.74 -11.82
N GLN A 29 0.41 0.99 -10.70
CA GLN A 29 1.71 0.38 -10.37
C GLN A 29 1.58 -0.95 -9.64
N SER A 30 0.40 -1.30 -9.15
CA SER A 30 0.17 -2.49 -8.34
C SER A 30 0.17 -3.76 -9.17
N SER A 31 0.84 -4.79 -8.66
CA SER A 31 0.83 -6.14 -9.22
C SER A 31 -0.31 -7.01 -8.68
N GLY A 32 -1.08 -6.52 -7.70
CA GLY A 32 -2.22 -7.23 -7.14
C GLY A 32 -2.63 -6.71 -5.77
N GLU A 33 -3.82 -7.13 -5.35
CA GLU A 33 -4.40 -6.75 -4.06
C GLU A 33 -4.02 -7.76 -2.97
N VAL A 34 -3.65 -7.24 -1.80
CA VAL A 34 -3.40 -8.02 -0.59
C VAL A 34 -4.70 -8.11 0.19
N LEU A 35 -5.26 -9.32 0.32
CA LEU A 35 -6.57 -9.56 0.93
C LEU A 35 -6.48 -10.05 2.38
N LYS A 36 -5.31 -10.55 2.80
CA LYS A 36 -5.11 -11.18 4.10
C LYS A 36 -3.93 -10.57 4.84
N PRO A 37 -4.02 -10.48 6.18
CA PRO A 37 -2.92 -9.96 7.00
C PRO A 37 -1.78 -10.95 7.22
N GLU A 38 -1.98 -12.23 6.86
CA GLU A 38 -0.98 -13.27 7.06
C GLU A 38 0.27 -12.99 6.23
N THR A 39 1.42 -13.34 6.79
CA THR A 39 2.73 -13.21 6.15
C THR A 39 3.24 -14.53 5.61
N ILE A 40 3.56 -15.46 6.53
CA ILE A 40 4.09 -16.79 6.22
C ILE A 40 3.34 -17.85 7.00
N ASN A 41 3.34 -19.07 6.45
CA ASN A 41 2.89 -20.24 7.18
C ASN A 41 3.98 -20.67 8.17
N TYR A 42 3.67 -20.74 9.46
CA TYR A 42 4.63 -21.05 10.51
C TYR A 42 5.18 -22.50 10.45
N ARG A 43 4.49 -23.42 9.77
CA ARG A 43 4.93 -24.83 9.60
C ARG A 43 5.86 -25.00 8.40
N THR A 44 5.54 -24.35 7.29
CA THR A 44 6.25 -24.51 6.01
C THR A 44 7.23 -23.39 5.72
N TYR A 45 7.15 -22.27 6.46
CA TYR A 45 7.88 -21.03 6.24
C TYR A 45 7.69 -20.43 4.82
N LYS A 46 6.65 -20.86 4.12
CA LYS A 46 6.30 -20.30 2.81
C LYS A 46 5.31 -19.17 2.96
N PRO A 47 5.38 -18.14 2.08
CA PRO A 47 4.40 -17.05 2.06
C PRO A 47 2.98 -17.57 1.88
N GLU A 48 2.05 -17.02 2.66
CA GLU A 48 0.63 -17.34 2.52
C GLU A 48 0.06 -16.69 1.26
N ARG A 49 -0.90 -17.37 0.66
CA ARG A 49 -1.59 -16.89 -0.52
C ARG A 49 -2.45 -15.66 -0.17
N ASP A 50 -2.39 -14.63 -1.02
CA ASP A 50 -3.11 -13.35 -0.88
C ASP A 50 -2.73 -12.56 0.38
N GLY A 51 -1.65 -12.96 1.05
CA GLY A 51 -1.08 -12.27 2.21
C GLY A 51 -0.04 -11.22 1.84
N LEU A 52 0.55 -10.62 2.86
CA LEU A 52 1.53 -9.53 2.72
C LEU A 52 2.83 -9.94 1.99
N PHE A 53 3.13 -11.23 1.90
CA PHE A 53 4.30 -11.76 1.19
C PHE A 53 3.94 -12.70 0.04
N CYS A 54 2.71 -12.65 -0.45
CA CYS A 54 2.21 -13.52 -1.50
C CYS A 54 3.13 -13.58 -2.72
N GLU A 55 3.52 -14.80 -3.13
CA GLU A 55 4.38 -15.00 -4.28
C GLU A 55 3.68 -14.69 -5.62
N ARG A 56 2.36 -14.79 -5.66
CA ARG A 56 1.57 -14.43 -6.86
C ARG A 56 1.60 -12.94 -7.13
N ILE A 57 1.56 -12.12 -6.09
CA ILE A 57 1.57 -10.66 -6.20
C ILE A 57 2.99 -10.14 -6.38
N PHE A 58 3.90 -10.54 -5.51
CA PHE A 58 5.25 -9.97 -5.43
C PHE A 58 6.32 -10.76 -6.18
N GLY A 59 6.04 -12.01 -6.56
CA GLY A 59 6.99 -12.88 -7.23
C GLY A 59 7.54 -14.00 -6.34
N PRO A 60 8.31 -14.92 -6.92
CA PRO A 60 8.81 -16.11 -6.24
C PRO A 60 9.85 -15.77 -5.17
N VAL A 61 9.92 -16.57 -4.12
CA VAL A 61 10.94 -16.47 -3.06
C VAL A 61 12.28 -17.01 -3.53
N LYS A 62 12.26 -18.03 -4.38
CA LYS A 62 13.45 -18.64 -5.00
C LYS A 62 13.52 -18.34 -6.47
N ASP A 63 14.75 -18.17 -6.97
CA ASP A 63 14.97 -17.89 -8.38
C ASP A 63 14.42 -19.03 -9.25
N TYR A 64 13.58 -18.66 -10.23
CA TYR A 64 13.00 -19.59 -11.22
C TYR A 64 12.27 -20.81 -10.65
N GLU A 65 11.66 -20.66 -9.48
CA GLU A 65 10.85 -21.70 -8.84
C GLU A 65 9.47 -21.15 -8.46
N CYS A 66 8.40 -21.81 -8.90
CA CYS A 66 7.05 -21.43 -8.48
C CYS A 66 6.74 -21.96 -7.06
N HIS A 67 5.73 -21.40 -6.41
CA HIS A 67 5.34 -21.77 -5.03
C HIS A 67 5.09 -23.28 -4.83
N CYS A 68 4.38 -23.92 -5.76
CA CYS A 68 4.06 -25.34 -5.66
C CYS A 68 5.19 -26.27 -6.11
N GLY A 69 6.28 -25.73 -6.68
CA GLY A 69 7.42 -26.50 -7.16
C GLY A 69 7.22 -27.25 -8.48
N LYS A 70 6.09 -27.03 -9.19
CA LYS A 70 5.83 -27.65 -10.51
C LYS A 70 6.86 -27.21 -11.54
N TYR A 71 7.13 -25.92 -11.59
CA TYR A 71 8.13 -25.35 -12.47
C TYR A 71 9.36 -24.94 -11.68
N LYS A 72 10.49 -25.48 -12.07
CA LYS A 72 11.81 -25.19 -11.50
C LYS A 72 12.79 -25.01 -12.64
N ARG A 73 13.78 -24.15 -12.46
CA ARG A 73 14.86 -23.85 -13.39
C ARG A 73 14.52 -22.77 -14.41
N ILE A 74 15.56 -22.13 -14.92
CA ILE A 74 15.56 -21.00 -15.83
C ILE A 74 14.83 -21.25 -17.15
N ARG A 75 14.76 -22.49 -17.62
CA ARG A 75 14.07 -22.85 -18.88
C ARG A 75 12.59 -22.50 -18.90
N TYR A 76 11.98 -22.32 -17.72
CA TYR A 76 10.57 -21.95 -17.56
C TYR A 76 10.37 -20.47 -17.28
N LYS A 77 11.41 -19.64 -17.46
CA LYS A 77 11.35 -18.19 -17.25
C LYS A 77 10.15 -17.56 -17.95
N GLY A 78 9.41 -16.73 -17.21
CA GLY A 78 8.26 -15.98 -17.74
C GLY A 78 6.95 -16.77 -17.78
N ILE A 79 6.96 -18.06 -17.45
CA ILE A 79 5.73 -18.86 -17.38
C ILE A 79 5.01 -18.58 -16.05
N VAL A 80 3.71 -18.34 -16.15
CA VAL A 80 2.84 -18.29 -14.96
C VAL A 80 2.33 -19.70 -14.68
N CYS A 81 2.58 -20.19 -13.48
CA CYS A 81 2.17 -21.53 -13.10
C CYS A 81 0.64 -21.65 -13.06
N ASP A 82 0.09 -22.58 -13.81
CA ASP A 82 -1.34 -22.88 -13.88
C ASP A 82 -1.92 -23.35 -12.53
N ARG A 83 -1.10 -23.97 -11.67
CA ARG A 83 -1.52 -24.51 -10.38
C ARG A 83 -1.51 -23.47 -9.25
N CYS A 84 -0.44 -22.67 -9.15
CA CYS A 84 -0.28 -21.71 -8.04
C CYS A 84 -0.34 -20.24 -8.45
N GLY A 85 -0.35 -19.95 -9.77
CA GLY A 85 -0.44 -18.59 -10.28
C GLY A 85 0.84 -17.76 -10.11
N VAL A 86 1.94 -18.36 -9.69
CA VAL A 86 3.22 -17.66 -9.50
C VAL A 86 4.00 -17.64 -10.80
N GLU A 87 4.49 -16.47 -11.18
CA GLU A 87 5.37 -16.31 -12.32
C GLU A 87 6.77 -16.84 -12.03
N VAL A 88 7.34 -17.62 -12.94
CA VAL A 88 8.70 -18.16 -12.80
C VAL A 88 9.70 -17.12 -13.25
N THR A 89 10.26 -16.38 -12.30
CA THR A 89 11.23 -15.30 -12.53
C THR A 89 12.25 -15.23 -11.40
N GLU A 90 13.12 -14.25 -11.44
CA GLU A 90 14.10 -14.02 -10.37
C GLU A 90 13.43 -13.48 -9.11
N LYS A 91 13.93 -13.89 -7.94
CA LYS A 91 13.45 -13.37 -6.64
C LYS A 91 13.63 -11.86 -6.48
N LYS A 92 14.55 -11.25 -7.24
CA LYS A 92 14.82 -9.81 -7.23
C LYS A 92 13.57 -8.98 -7.50
N VAL A 93 12.63 -9.49 -8.31
CA VAL A 93 11.37 -8.79 -8.63
C VAL A 93 10.53 -8.48 -7.39
N ARG A 94 10.70 -9.22 -6.29
CA ARG A 94 10.03 -8.94 -5.01
C ARG A 94 10.38 -7.59 -4.40
N ARG A 95 11.54 -7.03 -4.75
CA ARG A 95 11.97 -5.69 -4.34
C ARG A 95 11.47 -4.58 -5.26
N GLU A 96 10.96 -4.94 -6.43
CA GLU A 96 10.52 -3.99 -7.45
C GLU A 96 8.99 -3.92 -7.54
N ARG A 97 8.31 -5.04 -7.33
CA ARG A 97 6.84 -5.12 -7.43
C ARG A 97 6.16 -4.50 -6.22
N MET A 98 5.09 -3.76 -6.50
CA MET A 98 4.21 -3.14 -5.53
C MET A 98 2.87 -3.88 -5.52
N GLY A 99 2.28 -4.00 -4.34
CA GLY A 99 0.88 -4.42 -4.16
C GLY A 99 0.09 -3.30 -3.53
N HIS A 100 -1.23 -3.46 -3.44
CA HIS A 100 -2.10 -2.51 -2.78
C HIS A 100 -3.05 -3.20 -1.81
N ILE A 101 -3.58 -2.43 -0.88
CA ILE A 101 -4.63 -2.81 0.04
C ILE A 101 -5.78 -1.84 -0.17
N SER A 102 -6.96 -2.34 -0.54
CA SER A 102 -8.17 -1.52 -0.65
C SER A 102 -8.73 -1.26 0.73
N LEU A 103 -8.78 0.01 1.13
CA LEU A 103 -9.35 0.41 2.41
C LEU A 103 -10.86 0.57 2.29
N VAL A 104 -11.59 0.10 3.30
CA VAL A 104 -13.06 0.22 3.36
C VAL A 104 -13.49 1.68 3.54
N VAL A 105 -12.68 2.45 4.27
CA VAL A 105 -12.91 3.86 4.55
C VAL A 105 -11.63 4.66 4.32
N PRO A 106 -11.74 5.95 3.96
CA PRO A 106 -10.57 6.81 3.83
C PRO A 106 -9.80 6.90 5.14
N VAL A 107 -8.47 6.87 5.06
CA VAL A 107 -7.57 7.02 6.19
C VAL A 107 -6.79 8.32 6.06
N VAL A 108 -6.62 9.02 7.17
CA VAL A 108 -5.89 10.30 7.21
C VAL A 108 -4.40 10.08 6.98
N HIS A 109 -3.83 10.85 6.04
CA HIS A 109 -2.41 10.77 5.75
C HIS A 109 -1.57 11.37 6.89
N ILE A 110 -0.53 10.66 7.29
CA ILE A 110 0.34 11.00 8.42
C ILE A 110 1.01 12.39 8.29
N TRP A 111 1.34 12.85 7.09
CA TRP A 111 1.95 14.16 6.86
C TRP A 111 1.06 15.32 7.30
N TYR A 112 -0.27 15.16 7.23
CA TYR A 112 -1.23 16.19 7.63
C TYR A 112 -1.66 16.06 9.09
N PHE A 113 -1.51 14.86 9.66
CA PHE A 113 -1.92 14.58 11.04
C PHE A 113 -0.77 14.74 12.04
N ARG A 114 0.40 14.11 11.78
CA ARG A 114 1.53 14.08 12.72
C ARG A 114 2.52 15.24 12.56
N SER A 115 2.32 16.13 11.61
CA SER A 115 3.12 17.35 11.53
C SER A 115 2.88 18.26 12.75
N LEU A 116 3.89 18.97 13.16
CA LEU A 116 3.79 19.97 14.27
C LEU A 116 3.91 21.37 13.67
N PRO A 117 2.85 22.20 13.74
CA PRO A 117 1.49 21.90 14.21
C PRO A 117 0.71 20.98 13.26
N SER A 118 -0.26 20.22 13.79
CA SER A 118 -1.13 19.37 12.98
C SER A 118 -1.95 20.22 12.01
N LYS A 119 -1.75 20.04 10.70
CA LYS A 119 -2.43 20.82 9.67
C LYS A 119 -3.95 20.62 9.71
N ILE A 120 -4.39 19.37 9.87
CA ILE A 120 -5.82 19.03 9.99
C ILE A 120 -6.39 19.61 11.28
N GLY A 121 -5.71 19.43 12.41
CA GLY A 121 -6.14 19.97 13.69
C GLY A 121 -6.30 21.50 13.67
N TYR A 122 -5.37 22.17 13.02
CA TYR A 122 -5.42 23.62 12.86
C TYR A 122 -6.61 24.07 11.99
N LEU A 123 -6.82 23.43 10.85
CA LEU A 123 -7.93 23.76 9.96
C LEU A 123 -9.30 23.51 10.58
N LEU A 124 -9.45 22.45 11.35
CA LEU A 124 -10.70 22.07 11.99
C LEU A 124 -10.91 22.74 13.36
N GLY A 125 -9.88 23.40 13.91
CA GLY A 125 -9.94 23.95 15.27
C GLY A 125 -10.04 22.88 16.36
N ILE A 126 -9.61 21.64 16.09
CA ILE A 126 -9.73 20.50 16.98
C ILE A 126 -8.36 20.21 17.62
N PRO A 127 -8.26 20.12 18.96
CA PRO A 127 -7.03 19.73 19.64
C PRO A 127 -6.55 18.34 19.19
N SER A 128 -5.23 18.16 19.04
CA SER A 128 -4.62 16.94 18.51
C SER A 128 -5.08 15.65 19.22
N LYS A 129 -5.24 15.70 20.55
CA LYS A 129 -5.72 14.55 21.34
C LYS A 129 -7.16 14.13 20.97
N LYS A 130 -8.05 15.11 20.73
CA LYS A 130 -9.43 14.82 20.28
C LYS A 130 -9.44 14.32 18.85
N LEU A 131 -8.61 14.93 17.99
CA LEU A 131 -8.46 14.52 16.60
C LEU A 131 -7.95 13.08 16.51
N GLU A 132 -6.99 12.68 17.33
CA GLU A 132 -6.48 11.32 17.40
C GLU A 132 -7.57 10.31 17.73
N ALA A 133 -8.41 10.60 18.75
CA ALA A 133 -9.54 9.76 19.11
C ALA A 133 -10.56 9.58 17.96
N ILE A 134 -10.76 10.61 17.15
CA ILE A 134 -11.64 10.54 15.97
C ILE A 134 -10.99 9.68 14.87
N ILE A 135 -9.72 9.90 14.58
CA ILE A 135 -9.00 9.17 13.51
C ILE A 135 -8.90 7.68 13.82
N TYR A 136 -8.73 7.31 15.09
CA TYR A 136 -8.67 5.91 15.53
C TYR A 136 -10.03 5.30 15.89
N TYR A 137 -11.13 5.97 15.50
CA TYR A 137 -12.51 5.48 15.68
C TYR A 137 -12.96 5.26 17.14
N GLU A 138 -12.31 5.91 18.11
CA GLU A 138 -12.77 5.92 19.50
C GLU A 138 -13.95 6.86 19.71
N ARG A 139 -14.05 7.92 18.89
CA ARG A 139 -15.07 8.96 18.96
C ARG A 139 -15.48 9.40 17.56
N TYR A 140 -16.61 10.08 17.48
CA TYR A 140 -17.12 10.70 16.25
C TYR A 140 -17.40 12.18 16.46
N VAL A 141 -17.46 12.94 15.38
CA VAL A 141 -17.83 14.37 15.40
C VAL A 141 -19.32 14.46 15.24
N CYS A 142 -20.00 15.08 16.21
CA CYS A 142 -21.42 15.41 16.11
C CYS A 142 -21.52 16.90 15.73
N LEU A 143 -22.13 17.20 14.60
CA LEU A 143 -22.45 18.55 14.17
C LEU A 143 -23.87 18.87 14.66
N LEU A 144 -23.96 19.56 15.79
CA LEU A 144 -25.23 20.09 16.25
C LEU A 144 -25.51 21.39 15.50
N TYR A 145 -26.41 21.36 14.57
CA TYR A 145 -27.01 22.59 14.02
C TYR A 145 -28.00 23.11 15.05
N THR A 146 -27.56 24.04 15.88
CA THR A 146 -28.47 24.90 16.63
C THR A 146 -29.04 25.87 15.63
N SER A 147 -30.26 25.64 15.15
CA SER A 147 -31.01 26.73 14.51
C SER A 147 -31.17 27.84 15.56
N PRO A 148 -30.95 29.12 15.18
CA PRO A 148 -31.15 30.21 16.12
C PRO A 148 -32.57 30.12 16.68
N SER A 149 -32.64 30.08 18.02
CA SER A 149 -33.93 30.04 18.70
C SER A 149 -34.75 31.30 18.31
N PRO A 150 -36.03 31.18 18.01
CA PRO A 150 -36.88 32.35 17.74
C PRO A 150 -36.98 33.37 18.88
N ARG A 151 -36.29 33.13 20.00
CA ARG A 151 -36.22 34.03 21.18
C ARG A 151 -35.06 34.99 21.17
N ASP A 152 -34.16 34.89 20.21
CA ASP A 152 -32.98 35.80 20.08
C ASP A 152 -33.18 36.87 18.99
N SER A 153 -34.42 37.24 18.71
CA SER A 153 -34.80 38.36 17.87
C SER A 153 -35.39 39.50 18.71
#